data_88bb92ec2a955803e1d6d959d1295240
#
_entry.id   88bb92ec2a955803e1d6d959d1295240
#
_cell.length_a   1.000
_cell.length_b   1.000
_cell.length_c   1.000
_cell.angle_alpha   90.00
_cell.angle_beta   90.00
_cell.angle_gamma   90.00
#
_symmetry.space_group_name_H-M   'P 1'
#
loop_
_entity.id
_entity.type
_entity.pdbx_description
1 polymer ?
#
loop_
_entity_poly.entity_id
_entity_poly.type
_entity_poly.pdbx_seq_one_letter_code
_entity_poly.pdbx_strand_id
1 'polypeptide(L)'
;LLNNSSTKTLEFEVVRGLRPGLFSVICTQSPARESTTFVLSHNRPGSTLAVRMSVYDFAGREMWTHLEKGVSEGQTYYVEWDLCSNGGQRLAPGVYLYRASIVSDGSRESTKSQKIIILSQ
;
A
#
# COMPACT_ATOMS: atom_id res chain seq x y z
N LEU A 1 26.53 5.57 13.16
CA LEU A 1 26.78 6.05 12.86
C LEU A 1 26.76 6.35 12.64
N LEU A 2 26.08 6.02 12.84
CA LEU A 2 26.16 6.45 12.42
C LEU A 2 25.92 6.76 12.31
N ASN A 3 25.29 6.40 12.44
CA ASN A 3 25.26 6.85 12.12
C ASN A 3 25.03 7.00 11.95
N ASN A 4 24.47 6.52 12.02
CA ASN A 4 24.56 6.81 11.63
C ASN A 4 24.37 6.87 11.39
N SER A 5 23.99 6.41 11.43
CA SER A 5 24.15 6.64 11.00
C SER A 5 24.05 6.63 10.73
N SER A 6 23.71 6.22 10.73
CA SER A 6 23.91 6.39 10.23
C SER A 6 23.87 6.40 9.88
N THR A 7 23.53 6.11 9.82
CA THR A 7 23.77 6.24 9.26
C THR A 7 23.87 6.18 8.86
N LYS A 8 23.69 5.92 8.78
CA LYS A 8 23.98 5.88 8.19
C LYS A 8 24.13 5.60 7.60
N THR A 9 23.90 5.31 7.67
CA THR A 9 24.10 5.13 7.02
C THR A 9 24.16 4.79 6.54
N LEU A 10 23.97 4.50 6.35
CA LEU A 10 24.13 4.26 5.75
C LEU A 10 24.23 3.93 5.25
N GLU A 11 24.05 3.71 5.14
CA GLU A 11 24.18 3.46 4.55
C GLU A 11 24.34 2.87 4.06
N PHE A 12 24.25 2.43 3.78
CA PHE A 12 24.41 1.87 3.19
C PHE A 12 24.41 1.01 2.83
N GLU A 13 24.25 0.51 2.67
CA GLU A 13 24.30 -0.20 2.34
C GLU A 13 24.15 -1.15 1.95
N VAL A 14 24.04 -1.64 1.81
CA VAL A 14 24.04 -2.41 1.30
C VAL A 14 23.59 -3.27 1.00
N VAL A 15 23.47 -3.63 0.72
CA VAL A 15 23.07 -4.34 0.18
C VAL A 15 22.54 -5.17 0.14
N ARG A 16 22.22 -5.49 0.06
CA ARG A 16 21.65 -6.28 -0.33
C ARG A 16 20.41 -6.37 -0.64
N GLY A 17 19.90 -6.20 -1.04
CA GLY A 17 18.61 -6.27 -1.59
C GLY A 17 17.57 -5.49 -0.90
N LEU A 18 17.18 -5.84 0.29
CA LEU A 18 16.04 -5.21 0.94
C LEU A 18 16.42 -3.88 1.57
N ARG A 19 15.62 -2.88 1.32
CA ARG A 19 15.82 -1.55 1.86
C ARG A 19 14.53 -1.09 2.51
N PRO A 20 14.39 -1.28 3.82
CA PRO A 20 13.17 -0.87 4.51
C PRO A 20 12.87 0.60 4.25
N GLY A 21 11.61 0.92 4.11
CA GLY A 21 11.18 2.27 3.84
C GLY A 21 10.98 2.59 2.38
N LEU A 22 11.35 1.69 1.47
CA LEU A 22 11.10 1.89 0.04
C LEU A 22 9.71 1.46 -0.38
N PHE A 23 8.96 0.84 0.51
CA PHE A 23 7.60 0.42 0.21
C PHE A 23 6.66 1.62 0.31
N SER A 24 5.91 1.86 -0.75
CA SER A 24 4.97 2.97 -0.77
C SER A 24 3.74 2.57 -1.58
N VAL A 25 2.65 3.33 -1.41
CA VAL A 25 1.44 3.10 -2.16
C VAL A 25 0.85 4.45 -2.56
N ILE A 26 0.33 4.51 -3.78
CA ILE A 26 -0.46 5.65 -4.24
C ILE A 26 -1.72 5.12 -4.89
N CYS A 27 -2.72 5.99 -5.05
CA CYS A 27 -3.90 5.65 -5.83
C CYS A 27 -3.89 6.48 -7.11
N THR A 28 -4.34 5.86 -8.20
CA THR A 28 -4.31 6.52 -9.50
C THR A 28 -5.42 7.53 -9.69
N GLN A 29 -6.52 7.38 -8.95
CA GLN A 29 -7.68 8.26 -9.05
C GLN A 29 -8.02 8.77 -7.66
N SER A 30 -7.84 10.06 -7.44
CA SER A 30 -8.31 10.76 -6.25
C SER A 30 -8.41 12.23 -6.61
N PRO A 31 -9.62 12.79 -6.66
CA PRO A 31 -10.90 12.16 -6.30
C PRO A 31 -11.30 11.02 -7.24
N ALA A 32 -11.89 9.98 -6.68
CA ALA A 32 -12.30 8.79 -7.43
C ALA A 32 -13.82 8.75 -7.53
N ARG A 33 -14.32 8.39 -8.71
CA ARG A 33 -15.77 8.35 -8.97
C ARG A 33 -16.27 6.93 -9.20
N GLU A 34 -15.52 6.13 -9.94
CA GLU A 34 -15.97 4.78 -10.29
C GLU A 34 -15.03 3.72 -9.73
N SER A 35 -13.75 3.96 -9.80
CA SER A 35 -12.76 3.01 -9.33
C SER A 35 -11.42 3.71 -9.16
N THR A 36 -10.49 3.02 -8.54
CA THR A 36 -9.12 3.47 -8.47
C THR A 36 -8.22 2.26 -8.47
N THR A 37 -6.96 2.47 -8.82
CA THR A 37 -5.95 1.42 -8.73
C THR A 37 -4.92 1.86 -7.71
N PHE A 38 -4.62 1.00 -6.76
CA PHE A 38 -3.52 1.23 -5.83
C PHE A 38 -2.25 0.70 -6.46
N VAL A 39 -1.24 1.53 -6.53
CA VAL A 39 0.06 1.16 -7.09
C VAL A 39 1.03 1.06 -5.94
N LEU A 40 1.48 -0.15 -5.68
CA LEU A 40 2.40 -0.43 -4.60
C LEU A 40 3.80 -0.55 -5.17
N SER A 41 4.72 0.25 -4.64
CA SER A 41 6.12 0.20 -5.04
C SER A 41 6.91 -0.49 -3.93
N HIS A 42 7.74 -1.45 -4.32
CA HIS A 42 8.50 -2.25 -3.34
C HIS A 42 9.88 -2.55 -3.92
N ASN A 43 10.73 -3.11 -3.08
CA ASN A 43 12.08 -3.48 -3.50
C ASN A 43 12.31 -4.98 -3.41
N ARG A 44 11.28 -5.78 -3.73
CA ARG A 44 11.33 -7.24 -3.64
C ARG A 44 10.92 -7.89 -4.95
N PRO A 45 11.58 -7.55 -6.07
CA PRO A 45 11.19 -8.13 -7.37
C PRO A 45 11.42 -9.64 -7.37
N GLY A 46 10.49 -10.36 -7.98
CA GLY A 46 10.57 -11.81 -8.09
C GLY A 46 10.17 -12.56 -6.83
N SER A 47 9.86 -11.86 -5.74
CA SER A 47 9.46 -12.51 -4.49
C SER A 47 7.95 -12.71 -4.46
N THR A 48 7.53 -13.74 -3.73
CA THR A 48 6.11 -13.93 -3.45
C THR A 48 5.74 -12.97 -2.34
N LEU A 49 4.77 -12.12 -2.61
CA LEU A 49 4.31 -11.11 -1.67
C LEU A 49 2.93 -11.47 -1.16
N ALA A 50 2.73 -11.36 0.16
CA ALA A 50 1.40 -11.34 0.73
C ALA A 50 1.03 -9.88 0.90
N VAL A 51 0.05 -9.41 0.14
CA VAL A 51 -0.31 -8.01 0.05
C VAL A 51 -1.62 -7.79 0.79
N ARG A 52 -1.67 -6.76 1.61
CA ARG A 52 -2.90 -6.35 2.28
C ARG A 52 -3.15 -4.88 2.01
N MET A 53 -4.29 -4.58 1.41
CA MET A 53 -4.77 -3.21 1.23
C MET A 53 -5.93 -2.98 2.16
N SER A 54 -5.99 -1.82 2.79
CA SER A 54 -7.09 -1.49 3.70
C SER A 54 -7.52 -0.06 3.46
N VAL A 55 -8.83 0.17 3.51
CA VAL A 55 -9.43 1.50 3.42
C VAL A 55 -10.29 1.72 4.65
N TYR A 56 -10.13 2.88 5.27
CA TYR A 56 -10.80 3.22 6.53
C TYR A 56 -11.59 4.52 6.33
N ASP A 57 -12.71 4.63 7.04
CA ASP A 57 -13.38 5.92 7.06
C ASP A 57 -12.64 6.87 8.01
N PHE A 58 -13.11 8.10 8.11
CA PHE A 58 -12.43 9.11 8.91
C PHE A 58 -12.52 8.86 10.41
N ALA A 59 -13.43 7.99 10.82
CA ALA A 59 -13.53 7.57 12.22
C ALA A 59 -12.63 6.38 12.54
N GLY A 60 -11.92 5.87 11.53
CA GLY A 60 -11.00 4.75 11.74
C GLY A 60 -11.62 3.39 11.54
N ARG A 61 -12.87 3.31 11.06
CA ARG A 61 -13.49 2.01 10.81
C ARG A 61 -13.01 1.45 9.48
N GLU A 62 -12.65 0.17 9.48
CA GLU A 62 -12.21 -0.49 8.27
C GLU A 62 -13.41 -0.74 7.36
N MET A 63 -13.39 -0.14 6.18
CA MET A 63 -14.48 -0.24 5.22
C MET A 63 -14.23 -1.30 4.17
N TRP A 64 -12.96 -1.55 3.86
CA TRP A 64 -12.60 -2.53 2.84
C TRP A 64 -11.21 -3.05 3.13
N THR A 65 -11.03 -4.36 2.95
CA THR A 65 -9.73 -5.01 3.09
C THR A 65 -9.59 -6.02 1.96
N HIS A 66 -8.43 -6.01 1.34
CA HIS A 66 -8.12 -6.95 0.27
C HIS A 66 -6.81 -7.64 0.59
N LEU A 67 -6.84 -8.97 0.54
CA LEU A 67 -5.67 -9.79 0.80
C LEU A 67 -5.40 -10.63 -0.43
N GLU A 68 -4.15 -10.62 -0.89
CA GLU A 68 -3.80 -11.51 -1.99
C GLU A 68 -2.33 -11.86 -1.90
N LYS A 69 -1.98 -12.96 -2.52
CA LYS A 69 -0.61 -13.41 -2.67
C LYS A 69 -0.26 -13.48 -4.15
N GLY A 70 0.93 -13.06 -4.48
CA GLY A 70 1.37 -13.14 -5.86
C GLY A 70 2.83 -12.81 -5.98
N VAL A 71 3.39 -13.14 -7.14
CA VAL A 71 4.77 -12.80 -7.46
C VAL A 71 4.77 -11.51 -8.26
N SER A 72 5.56 -10.55 -7.81
CA SER A 72 5.75 -9.30 -8.54
C SER A 72 7.09 -9.39 -9.26
N GLU A 73 7.04 -9.40 -10.58
CA GLU A 73 8.25 -9.54 -11.38
C GLU A 73 9.12 -8.29 -11.33
N GLY A 74 8.48 -7.14 -11.18
CA GLY A 74 9.20 -5.88 -11.07
C GLY A 74 9.12 -5.32 -9.67
N GLN A 75 9.13 -4.01 -9.58
CA GLN A 75 9.08 -3.31 -8.30
C GLN A 75 7.71 -2.68 -8.06
N THR A 76 6.71 -3.06 -8.83
CA THR A 76 5.38 -2.48 -8.76
C THR A 76 4.34 -3.58 -8.70
N TYR A 77 3.32 -3.38 -7.87
CA TYR A 77 2.22 -4.32 -7.72
C TYR A 77 0.92 -3.52 -7.75
N TYR A 78 -0.09 -3.99 -8.46
CA TYR A 78 -1.33 -3.24 -8.68
C TYR A 78 -2.49 -3.94 -8.00
N VAL A 79 -3.34 -3.16 -7.33
CA VAL A 79 -4.58 -3.65 -6.73
C VAL A 79 -5.70 -2.73 -7.16
N GLU A 80 -6.71 -3.29 -7.83
CA GLU A 80 -7.85 -2.50 -8.27
C GLU A 80 -8.95 -2.51 -7.22
N TRP A 81 -9.64 -1.39 -7.09
CA TRP A 81 -10.71 -1.24 -6.11
C TRP A 81 -11.87 -0.48 -6.73
N ASP A 82 -13.07 -1.01 -6.55
CA ASP A 82 -14.29 -0.47 -7.14
C ASP A 82 -15.02 0.49 -6.20
N LEU A 83 -14.36 0.95 -5.14
CA LEU A 83 -14.90 1.90 -4.16
C LEU A 83 -16.06 1.32 -3.36
N CYS A 84 -16.10 0.00 -3.24
CA CYS A 84 -17.14 -0.68 -2.48
C CYS A 84 -16.55 -1.34 -1.23
N SER A 85 -17.39 -1.51 -0.23
CA SER A 85 -17.00 -2.23 0.97
C SER A 85 -16.86 -3.73 0.65
N ASN A 86 -16.38 -4.50 1.62
CA ASN A 86 -16.27 -5.95 1.44
C ASN A 86 -17.63 -6.60 1.22
N GLY A 87 -18.71 -5.94 1.66
CA GLY A 87 -20.05 -6.45 1.40
C GLY A 87 -20.61 -6.08 0.04
N GLY A 88 -19.82 -5.38 -0.78
CA GLY A 88 -20.25 -5.00 -2.12
C GLY A 88 -21.04 -3.72 -2.20
N GLN A 89 -21.13 -2.97 -1.11
CA GLN A 89 -21.88 -1.73 -1.09
C GLN A 89 -20.97 -0.56 -1.41
N ARG A 90 -21.44 0.31 -2.30
CA ARG A 90 -20.70 1.52 -2.66
C ARG A 90 -20.52 2.41 -1.44
N LEU A 91 -19.28 2.87 -1.23
CA LEU A 91 -19.01 3.79 -0.14
C LEU A 91 -19.58 5.17 -0.43
N ALA A 92 -20.05 5.84 0.61
CA ALA A 92 -20.59 7.18 0.48
C ALA A 92 -19.50 8.14 0.05
N PRO A 93 -19.87 9.24 -0.66
CA PRO A 93 -18.87 10.26 -0.99
C PRO A 93 -18.24 10.83 0.27
N GLY A 94 -16.94 11.11 0.19
CA GLY A 94 -16.25 11.69 1.33
C GLY A 94 -14.78 11.36 1.30
N VAL A 95 -14.14 11.60 2.44
CA VAL A 95 -12.71 11.38 2.61
C VAL A 95 -12.48 10.09 3.35
N TYR A 96 -11.60 9.27 2.81
CA TYR A 96 -11.21 8.00 3.40
C TYR A 96 -9.70 7.93 3.50
N LEU A 97 -9.21 6.96 4.27
CA LEU A 97 -7.78 6.74 4.42
C LEU A 97 -7.46 5.35 3.90
N TYR A 98 -6.33 5.20 3.23
CA TYR A 98 -5.90 3.90 2.76
C TYR A 98 -4.46 3.65 3.18
N ARG A 99 -4.13 2.39 3.35
CA ARG A 99 -2.75 1.98 3.59
C ARG A 99 -2.56 0.55 3.13
N ALA A 100 -1.30 0.19 2.96
CA ALA A 100 -0.92 -1.11 2.44
C ALA A 100 0.15 -1.75 3.30
N SER A 101 0.22 -3.07 3.27
CA SER A 101 1.34 -3.78 3.84
C SER A 101 1.71 -4.95 2.95
N ILE A 102 2.96 -5.34 3.00
CA ILE A 102 3.45 -6.54 2.31
C ILE A 102 4.26 -7.38 3.29
N VAL A 103 4.21 -8.68 3.06
CA VAL A 103 5.01 -9.63 3.83
C VAL A 103 5.66 -10.57 2.83
N SER A 104 6.97 -10.76 2.95
CA SER A 104 7.67 -11.77 2.21
C SER A 104 8.86 -12.23 3.03
N ASP A 105 9.15 -13.54 3.01
CA ASP A 105 10.28 -14.12 3.73
C ASP A 105 10.31 -13.70 5.20
N GLY A 106 9.12 -13.60 5.81
CA GLY A 106 9.02 -13.24 7.22
C GLY A 106 9.22 -11.76 7.52
N SER A 107 9.43 -10.94 6.51
CA SER A 107 9.66 -9.51 6.67
C SER A 107 8.42 -8.74 6.25
N ARG A 108 7.98 -7.83 7.11
CA ARG A 108 6.77 -7.03 6.87
C ARG A 108 7.11 -5.56 6.75
N GLU A 109 6.47 -4.90 5.78
CA GLU A 109 6.53 -3.46 5.65
C GLU A 109 5.13 -2.91 5.49
N SER A 110 4.89 -1.71 6.04
CA SER A 110 3.59 -1.06 5.96
C SER A 110 3.78 0.40 5.60
N THR A 111 2.78 0.96 4.90
CA THR A 111 2.79 2.38 4.57
C THR A 111 2.07 3.17 5.66
N LYS A 112 2.26 4.49 5.64
CA LYS A 112 1.43 5.39 6.43
C LYS A 112 0.07 5.50 5.76
N SER A 113 -0.93 5.91 6.55
CA SER A 113 -2.25 6.17 6.01
C SER A 113 -2.21 7.41 5.12
N GLN A 114 -2.90 7.35 3.99
CA GLN A 114 -3.00 8.44 3.03
C GLN A 114 -4.45 8.65 2.68
N LYS A 115 -4.76 9.85 2.18
CA LYS A 115 -6.14 10.22 1.88
C LYS A 115 -6.55 9.79 0.48
N ILE A 116 -7.80 9.38 0.36
CA ILE A 116 -8.46 9.24 -0.93
C ILE A 116 -9.84 9.88 -0.81
N ILE A 117 -10.24 10.62 -1.83
CA ILE A 117 -11.53 11.29 -1.87
C ILE A 117 -12.44 10.52 -2.83
N ILE A 118 -13.61 10.13 -2.34
CA ILE A 118 -14.61 9.43 -3.15
C ILE A 118 -15.72 10.41 -3.49
N LEU A 119 -16.04 10.49 -4.77
CA LEU A 119 -17.11 11.36 -5.28
C LEU A 119 -18.37 10.53 -5.48
N SER A 120 -19.51 11.23 -5.51
CA SER A 120 -20.75 10.57 -5.86
C SER A 120 -20.71 10.19 -7.34
N GLN A 121 -21.36 9.08 -7.63
CA GLN A 121 -21.40 8.51 -8.96
C GLN A 121 -22.33 9.27 -9.90
#